data_516e0a3ff0a8f379cd87b1d8402854cd
#
_entry.id   516e0a3ff0a8f379cd87b1d8402854cd
#
_cell.length_a   1.000
_cell.length_b   1.000
_cell.length_c   1.000
_cell.angle_alpha   90.00
_cell.angle_beta   90.00
_cell.angle_gamma   90.00
#
_symmetry.space_group_name_H-M   'P 1'
#
loop_
_entity.id
_entity.type
_entity.pdbx_description
1 polymer ?
#
loop_
_entity_poly.entity_id
_entity_poly.type
_entity_poly.pdbx_seq_one_letter_code
_entity_poly.pdbx_strand_id
1 'polypeptide(L)'
;MKTKKYLYACASLVAMLFMGSCADEEHVAPTAGRTGITSLTAYFTSGEYRDKAAKEWIVDGNEEITDYVIPVPYYFPEESDNSTAEALKAMKVVVTLENNCKLEPVLGILDLTKKNEFTYTDASGNSRKITISGEQTRSNKCQLKSFIVNGDMTGVIDEANKTISLVTAEDLSACTAEVVLDAHATISPNPAEEHNFNDGFEFTVTADNGTDKAVYKVMKQVPPKIDAGFAPGSETELFVNDLSMLGLPSDPGTTHPTLAAVGKKYVVLNYSNGSAPMYFQKTTGTKIGEVTLGAAKATGAVTSDDCGNMLICNLAKNGEKLEIYKTNDPTKAPEKIITYTNGLGVDIGARLHVYGDLNGNAVITATPSACQNAIRWIVKNGKIGEPENKLFNVGAWGELDGIAKVASVDETGQKGAVCDYYAGGGCQMYYFADWATPTNLVSNPHWGYNPGAIDVRGFNNSRYIALFEMGYWPSWGLNGSIFIYDATNPTAVTGSNSGSSALKYTWAVTDGTAGAAAGGRFADVLLTPSEDGYFMYVFYVSNTHNTFAGLQTDCIKK
;
A
#
# COMPACT_ATOMS: atom_id res chain seq x y z
N MET A 1 54.75 -14.06 -66.17
CA MET A 1 55.34 -14.89 -65.10
C MET A 1 55.32 -14.24 -63.70
N LYS A 2 54.75 -13.05 -63.54
CA LYS A 2 54.64 -12.37 -62.24
C LYS A 2 53.30 -12.63 -61.47
N THR A 3 52.24 -13.01 -62.21
CA THR A 3 50.88 -13.27 -61.58
C THR A 3 50.74 -14.61 -60.88
N LYS A 4 51.53 -15.61 -61.19
CA LYS A 4 51.47 -16.92 -60.51
C LYS A 4 52.13 -16.93 -59.11
N LYS A 5 53.09 -16.03 -58.86
CA LYS A 5 53.72 -15.96 -57.54
C LYS A 5 52.84 -15.34 -56.45
N TYR A 6 51.93 -14.44 -56.82
CA TYR A 6 50.98 -13.85 -55.89
C TYR A 6 49.80 -14.79 -55.55
N LEU A 7 49.46 -15.70 -56.47
CA LEU A 7 48.37 -16.65 -56.26
C LEU A 7 48.77 -17.71 -55.21
N TYR A 8 50.03 -18.14 -55.19
CA TYR A 8 50.53 -19.09 -54.17
C TYR A 8 50.78 -18.41 -52.83
N ALA A 9 51.11 -17.13 -52.79
CA ALA A 9 51.26 -16.39 -51.53
C ALA A 9 49.90 -16.12 -50.88
N CYS A 10 48.86 -15.81 -51.69
CA CYS A 10 47.47 -15.68 -51.15
C CYS A 10 46.88 -17.03 -50.72
N ALA A 11 47.15 -18.14 -51.43
CA ALA A 11 46.69 -19.47 -51.04
C ALA A 11 47.35 -19.97 -49.78
N SER A 12 48.64 -19.69 -49.53
CA SER A 12 49.32 -20.03 -48.29
C SER A 12 48.88 -19.13 -47.11
N LEU A 13 48.53 -17.88 -47.35
CA LEU A 13 47.99 -17.00 -46.29
C LEU A 13 46.57 -17.37 -45.88
N VAL A 14 45.75 -17.80 -46.84
CA VAL A 14 44.38 -18.30 -46.57
C VAL A 14 44.42 -19.67 -45.88
N ALA A 15 45.40 -20.55 -46.25
CA ALA A 15 45.56 -21.83 -45.56
C ALA A 15 46.08 -21.67 -44.10
N MET A 16 46.87 -20.62 -43.80
CA MET A 16 47.28 -20.31 -42.43
C MET A 16 46.18 -19.68 -41.60
N LEU A 17 45.16 -19.06 -42.20
CA LEU A 17 43.97 -18.51 -41.50
C LEU A 17 42.94 -19.57 -41.13
N PHE A 18 43.03 -20.79 -41.71
CA PHE A 18 42.12 -21.89 -41.35
C PHE A 18 42.73 -22.92 -40.39
N MET A 19 43.96 -22.77 -39.97
CA MET A 19 44.60 -23.67 -39.01
C MET A 19 44.75 -23.07 -37.60
N GLY A 20 44.20 -21.89 -37.34
CA GLY A 20 44.19 -21.23 -36.04
C GLY A 20 42.83 -21.20 -35.33
N SER A 21 41.89 -22.08 -35.75
CA SER A 21 40.59 -22.21 -35.05
C SER A 21 40.44 -23.58 -34.39
N CYS A 22 41.46 -24.01 -33.67
CA CYS A 22 41.17 -24.72 -32.43
C CYS A 22 41.06 -23.63 -31.38
N ALA A 23 39.89 -23.20 -31.04
CA ALA A 23 39.66 -22.56 -29.78
C ALA A 23 40.07 -23.61 -28.74
N ASP A 24 41.25 -23.45 -28.16
CA ASP A 24 41.53 -24.08 -26.88
C ASP A 24 40.34 -23.67 -26.01
N GLU A 25 39.68 -24.65 -25.40
CA GLU A 25 38.71 -24.35 -24.38
C GLU A 25 39.43 -23.44 -23.39
N GLU A 26 38.99 -22.16 -23.34
CA GLU A 26 39.51 -21.25 -22.34
C GLU A 26 39.05 -21.85 -21.01
N HIS A 27 39.93 -22.59 -20.37
CA HIS A 27 39.73 -23.00 -18.99
C HIS A 27 39.73 -21.70 -18.17
N VAL A 28 38.55 -21.14 -18.01
CA VAL A 28 38.33 -20.08 -17.02
C VAL A 28 38.67 -20.71 -15.69
N ALA A 29 39.83 -20.39 -15.16
CA ALA A 29 40.23 -20.86 -13.84
C ALA A 29 39.11 -20.49 -12.86
N PRO A 30 38.64 -21.46 -12.04
CA PRO A 30 37.63 -21.15 -11.04
C PRO A 30 38.11 -19.95 -10.23
N THR A 31 37.28 -18.94 -10.08
CA THR A 31 37.59 -17.78 -9.26
C THR A 31 37.90 -18.30 -7.85
N ALA A 32 39.11 -18.10 -7.37
CA ALA A 32 39.52 -18.61 -6.07
C ALA A 32 38.51 -18.17 -5.00
N GLY A 33 37.97 -19.15 -4.26
CA GLY A 33 37.03 -18.90 -3.17
C GLY A 33 35.55 -19.14 -3.46
N ARG A 34 35.15 -19.62 -4.67
CA ARG A 34 33.76 -19.99 -4.93
C ARG A 34 33.57 -21.51 -4.93
N THR A 35 32.44 -21.94 -4.31
CA THR A 35 32.13 -23.37 -4.16
C THR A 35 31.49 -23.98 -5.40
N GLY A 36 31.20 -23.18 -6.43
CA GLY A 36 30.51 -23.58 -7.66
C GLY A 36 28.98 -23.70 -7.57
N ILE A 37 28.40 -23.76 -6.39
CA ILE A 37 26.97 -23.66 -6.13
C ILE A 37 26.72 -22.27 -5.55
N THR A 38 26.00 -21.40 -6.31
CA THR A 38 25.79 -20.00 -5.93
C THR A 38 24.46 -19.75 -5.24
N SER A 39 23.44 -20.54 -5.58
CA SER A 39 22.16 -20.51 -4.85
C SER A 39 21.42 -21.83 -4.94
N LEU A 40 20.54 -22.06 -3.96
CA LEU A 40 19.58 -23.14 -3.91
C LEU A 40 18.21 -22.54 -3.62
N THR A 41 17.23 -22.80 -4.48
CA THR A 41 15.87 -22.32 -4.31
C THR A 41 14.90 -23.49 -4.13
N ALA A 42 14.16 -23.48 -3.04
CA ALA A 42 13.13 -24.47 -2.76
C ALA A 42 11.75 -23.92 -3.12
N TYR A 43 10.98 -24.67 -3.91
CA TYR A 43 9.63 -24.32 -4.37
C TYR A 43 8.59 -25.31 -3.81
N PHE A 44 7.41 -24.81 -3.50
CA PHE A 44 6.26 -25.65 -3.16
C PHE A 44 5.79 -26.45 -4.38
N THR A 45 5.42 -27.72 -4.16
CA THR A 45 4.97 -28.62 -5.24
C THR A 45 3.46 -28.83 -5.27
N SER A 46 2.75 -28.42 -4.22
CA SER A 46 1.31 -28.64 -4.06
C SER A 46 0.64 -27.53 -3.26
N GLY A 47 -0.67 -27.53 -3.21
CA GLY A 47 -1.46 -26.57 -2.47
C GLY A 47 -1.56 -25.20 -3.16
N GLU A 48 -2.02 -24.21 -2.40
CA GLU A 48 -2.23 -22.84 -2.85
C GLU A 48 -0.93 -22.16 -3.33
N TYR A 49 0.19 -22.50 -2.69
CA TYR A 49 1.50 -21.91 -3.00
C TYR A 49 2.33 -22.72 -4.00
N ARG A 50 1.69 -23.64 -4.73
CA ARG A 50 2.37 -24.42 -5.76
C ARG A 50 3.15 -23.50 -6.72
N ASP A 51 4.39 -23.89 -7.01
CA ASP A 51 5.35 -23.18 -7.87
C ASP A 51 5.82 -21.81 -7.32
N LYS A 52 5.44 -21.45 -6.08
CA LYS A 52 6.04 -20.31 -5.37
C LYS A 52 7.35 -20.74 -4.70
N ALA A 53 8.34 -19.86 -4.73
CA ALA A 53 9.59 -20.07 -4.00
C ALA A 53 9.32 -19.89 -2.49
N ALA A 54 9.63 -20.90 -1.71
CA ALA A 54 9.61 -20.79 -0.25
C ALA A 54 10.81 -19.99 0.24
N LYS A 55 11.99 -20.25 -0.36
CA LYS A 55 13.24 -19.56 -0.06
C LYS A 55 14.22 -19.73 -1.21
N GLU A 56 14.89 -18.64 -1.58
CA GLU A 56 16.15 -18.64 -2.27
C GLU A 56 17.25 -18.46 -1.25
N TRP A 57 18.16 -19.43 -1.16
CA TRP A 57 19.33 -19.36 -0.30
C TRP A 57 20.56 -19.09 -1.15
N ILE A 58 21.13 -17.91 -0.98
CA ILE A 58 22.43 -17.55 -1.57
C ILE A 58 23.51 -18.22 -0.74
N VAL A 59 24.30 -19.06 -1.38
CA VAL A 59 25.41 -19.78 -0.72
C VAL A 59 26.59 -18.84 -0.61
N ASP A 60 27.05 -18.60 0.62
CA ASP A 60 28.22 -17.79 0.86
C ASP A 60 29.47 -18.55 0.41
N GLY A 61 30.22 -18.00 -0.57
CA GLY A 61 31.14 -18.72 -1.45
C GLY A 61 32.53 -19.02 -0.90
N ASN A 62 32.77 -18.91 0.40
CA ASN A 62 34.15 -18.92 0.92
C ASN A 62 34.65 -20.26 1.44
N GLU A 63 33.84 -21.33 1.47
CA GLU A 63 34.27 -22.64 2.03
C GLU A 63 33.74 -23.78 1.16
N GLU A 64 34.48 -24.90 1.16
CA GLU A 64 34.04 -26.16 0.58
C GLU A 64 32.93 -26.77 1.44
N ILE A 65 31.69 -26.37 1.17
CA ILE A 65 30.52 -26.94 1.83
C ILE A 65 30.21 -28.30 1.22
N THR A 66 30.04 -29.30 2.08
CA THR A 66 29.61 -30.65 1.69
C THR A 66 28.14 -30.91 2.05
N ASP A 67 27.61 -30.22 3.07
CA ASP A 67 26.25 -30.33 3.53
C ASP A 67 25.53 -29.00 3.27
N TYR A 68 24.59 -28.99 2.32
CA TYR A 68 23.76 -27.83 1.99
C TYR A 68 22.42 -27.97 2.69
N VAL A 69 22.16 -27.11 3.67
CA VAL A 69 20.93 -27.10 4.44
C VAL A 69 20.14 -25.86 4.06
N ILE A 70 19.07 -26.01 3.27
CA ILE A 70 18.24 -24.89 2.82
C ILE A 70 17.39 -24.40 4.00
N PRO A 71 17.52 -23.11 4.42
CA PRO A 71 16.72 -22.57 5.50
C PRO A 71 15.29 -22.23 4.99
N VAL A 72 14.37 -23.16 5.13
CA VAL A 72 12.96 -22.96 4.73
C VAL A 72 12.21 -22.24 5.86
N PRO A 73 11.48 -21.14 5.57
CA PRO A 73 10.70 -20.46 6.59
C PRO A 73 9.76 -21.42 7.32
N TYR A 74 9.62 -21.27 8.64
CA TYR A 74 8.72 -22.12 9.43
C TYR A 74 7.26 -21.93 9.03
N TYR A 75 6.85 -20.67 8.76
CA TYR A 75 5.53 -20.30 8.27
C TYR A 75 5.60 -19.75 6.86
N PHE A 76 4.57 -20.03 6.03
CA PHE A 76 4.46 -19.46 4.69
C PHE A 76 2.99 -19.22 4.29
N PRO A 77 2.59 -17.99 3.90
CA PRO A 77 3.36 -16.74 4.05
C PRO A 77 3.82 -16.50 5.50
N GLU A 78 4.81 -15.64 5.70
CA GLU A 78 5.42 -15.40 7.02
C GLU A 78 4.39 -14.97 8.07
N GLU A 79 3.35 -14.23 7.65
CA GLU A 79 2.27 -13.72 8.51
C GLU A 79 1.18 -14.77 8.81
N SER A 80 1.23 -15.93 8.19
CA SER A 80 0.24 -17.01 8.38
C SER A 80 0.68 -17.99 9.46
N ASP A 81 -0.28 -18.76 9.99
CA ASP A 81 -0.01 -19.89 10.88
C ASP A 81 0.27 -21.20 10.11
N ASN A 82 0.46 -21.13 8.79
CA ASN A 82 0.67 -22.29 7.94
C ASN A 82 2.11 -22.80 8.04
N SER A 83 2.31 -23.87 8.81
CA SER A 83 3.63 -24.51 8.93
C SER A 83 4.05 -25.18 7.61
N THR A 84 5.31 -25.00 7.25
CA THR A 84 5.93 -25.63 6.06
C THR A 84 6.40 -27.08 6.31
N ALA A 85 6.20 -27.64 7.51
CA ALA A 85 6.72 -28.96 7.90
C ALA A 85 6.33 -30.09 6.91
N GLU A 86 5.07 -30.13 6.49
CA GLU A 86 4.61 -31.13 5.53
C GLU A 86 5.14 -30.86 4.12
N ALA A 87 5.31 -29.59 3.74
CA ALA A 87 5.83 -29.22 2.44
C ALA A 87 7.29 -29.67 2.25
N LEU A 88 8.11 -29.66 3.32
CA LEU A 88 9.49 -30.12 3.24
C LEU A 88 9.64 -31.54 2.72
N LYS A 89 8.63 -32.40 2.89
CA LYS A 89 8.65 -33.79 2.40
C LYS A 89 8.66 -33.90 0.89
N ALA A 90 8.28 -32.84 0.16
CA ALA A 90 8.19 -32.85 -1.30
C ALA A 90 8.37 -31.43 -1.88
N MET A 91 9.57 -30.88 -1.81
CA MET A 91 9.89 -29.57 -2.41
C MET A 91 10.70 -29.73 -3.71
N LYS A 92 10.37 -28.92 -4.72
CA LYS A 92 11.17 -28.81 -5.93
C LYS A 92 12.37 -27.93 -5.63
N VAL A 93 13.58 -28.48 -5.78
CA VAL A 93 14.81 -27.72 -5.57
C VAL A 93 15.46 -27.38 -6.91
N VAL A 94 15.80 -26.10 -7.06
CA VAL A 94 16.56 -25.58 -8.20
C VAL A 94 17.90 -25.07 -7.69
N VAL A 95 18.98 -25.41 -8.40
CA VAL A 95 20.34 -24.98 -8.11
C VAL A 95 20.81 -24.01 -9.19
N THR A 96 21.51 -22.97 -8.77
CA THR A 96 22.31 -22.13 -9.67
C THR A 96 23.76 -22.53 -9.51
N LEU A 97 24.39 -22.96 -10.61
CA LEU A 97 25.78 -23.38 -10.67
C LEU A 97 26.63 -22.34 -11.39
N GLU A 98 27.89 -22.28 -11.05
CA GLU A 98 28.89 -21.59 -11.88
C GLU A 98 29.09 -22.32 -13.23
N ASN A 99 29.64 -21.59 -14.20
CA ASN A 99 29.89 -22.14 -15.53
C ASN A 99 30.78 -23.39 -15.44
N ASN A 100 30.43 -24.40 -16.26
CA ASN A 100 31.13 -25.69 -16.35
C ASN A 100 31.06 -26.57 -15.08
N CYS A 101 30.27 -26.20 -14.08
CA CYS A 101 29.95 -27.05 -12.94
C CYS A 101 28.72 -27.91 -13.20
N LYS A 102 28.63 -29.09 -12.63
CA LYS A 102 27.48 -29.97 -12.72
C LYS A 102 27.16 -30.67 -11.42
N LEU A 103 25.88 -31.05 -11.31
CA LEU A 103 25.36 -31.81 -10.18
C LEU A 103 24.61 -33.04 -10.68
N GLU A 104 24.96 -34.21 -10.13
CA GLU A 104 24.34 -35.49 -10.50
C GLU A 104 23.90 -36.29 -9.26
N PRO A 105 22.70 -36.90 -9.28
CA PRO A 105 21.67 -36.83 -10.32
C PRO A 105 21.06 -35.43 -10.45
N VAL A 106 20.35 -35.19 -11.54
CA VAL A 106 19.63 -33.90 -11.75
C VAL A 106 18.64 -33.67 -10.61
N LEU A 107 18.62 -32.46 -10.07
CA LEU A 107 17.70 -32.05 -9.03
C LEU A 107 16.25 -32.11 -9.53
N GLY A 108 15.34 -32.41 -8.63
CA GLY A 108 13.92 -32.48 -8.86
C GLY A 108 13.14 -32.19 -7.59
N ILE A 109 12.10 -32.98 -7.34
CA ILE A 109 11.37 -32.96 -6.08
C ILE A 109 12.13 -33.81 -5.06
N LEU A 110 12.50 -33.18 -3.94
CA LEU A 110 13.25 -33.80 -2.85
C LEU A 110 12.42 -33.81 -1.56
N ASP A 111 12.64 -34.84 -0.78
CA ASP A 111 12.28 -34.85 0.64
C ASP A 111 13.41 -34.17 1.41
N LEU A 112 13.20 -32.90 1.73
CA LEU A 112 14.18 -32.07 2.42
C LEU A 112 14.29 -32.37 3.93
N THR A 113 13.41 -33.22 4.49
CA THR A 113 13.50 -33.66 5.90
C THR A 113 14.68 -34.59 6.14
N LYS A 114 15.35 -35.03 5.08
CA LYS A 114 16.53 -35.93 5.11
C LYS A 114 17.61 -35.45 4.16
N LYS A 115 18.83 -35.93 4.37
CA LYS A 115 19.97 -35.67 3.50
C LYS A 115 19.79 -36.42 2.18
N ASN A 116 19.79 -35.68 1.08
CA ASN A 116 19.76 -36.23 -0.28
C ASN A 116 21.18 -36.12 -0.86
N GLU A 117 21.76 -37.23 -1.29
CA GLU A 117 23.13 -37.30 -1.78
C GLU A 117 23.23 -36.95 -3.26
N PHE A 118 24.23 -36.14 -3.60
CA PHE A 118 24.59 -35.75 -4.97
C PHE A 118 26.11 -35.82 -5.18
N THR A 119 26.49 -35.89 -6.44
CA THR A 119 27.88 -35.72 -6.85
C THR A 119 28.00 -34.36 -7.53
N TYR A 120 28.72 -33.45 -6.93
CA TYR A 120 29.10 -32.18 -7.52
C TYR A 120 30.43 -32.35 -8.25
N THR A 121 30.52 -31.82 -9.48
CA THR A 121 31.75 -31.78 -10.27
C THR A 121 32.05 -30.33 -10.62
N ASP A 122 33.24 -29.86 -10.27
CA ASP A 122 33.70 -28.50 -10.54
C ASP A 122 34.12 -28.29 -12.01
N ALA A 123 34.42 -27.05 -12.37
CA ALA A 123 34.87 -26.69 -13.72
C ALA A 123 36.18 -27.33 -14.14
N SER A 124 36.99 -27.84 -13.20
CA SER A 124 38.25 -28.57 -13.43
C SER A 124 38.02 -30.07 -13.56
N GLY A 125 36.81 -30.58 -13.41
CA GLY A 125 36.45 -31.97 -13.47
C GLY A 125 36.61 -32.74 -12.16
N ASN A 126 36.97 -32.09 -11.04
CA ASN A 126 37.06 -32.75 -9.75
C ASN A 126 35.65 -32.99 -9.19
N SER A 127 35.42 -34.19 -8.70
CA SER A 127 34.12 -34.58 -8.16
C SER A 127 34.18 -34.81 -6.66
N ARG A 128 33.12 -34.35 -5.95
CA ARG A 128 32.94 -34.60 -4.52
C ARG A 128 31.48 -34.98 -4.21
N LYS A 129 31.27 -35.71 -3.13
CA LYS A 129 29.96 -35.99 -2.58
C LYS A 129 29.48 -34.80 -1.79
N ILE A 130 28.22 -34.42 -2.02
CA ILE A 130 27.54 -33.41 -1.23
C ILE A 130 26.15 -33.92 -0.81
N THR A 131 25.58 -33.32 0.20
CA THR A 131 24.18 -33.57 0.59
C THR A 131 23.37 -32.29 0.53
N ILE A 132 22.08 -32.42 0.16
CA ILE A 132 21.11 -31.34 0.20
C ILE A 132 19.95 -31.76 1.10
N SER A 133 19.64 -30.94 2.08
CA SER A 133 18.52 -31.09 2.98
C SER A 133 17.87 -29.72 3.25
N GLY A 134 16.82 -29.68 4.03
CA GLY A 134 16.20 -28.43 4.47
C GLY A 134 16.02 -28.44 5.98
N GLU A 135 16.00 -27.25 6.53
CA GLU A 135 15.68 -27.01 7.94
C GLU A 135 14.63 -25.91 8.03
N GLN A 136 13.61 -26.12 8.88
CA GLN A 136 12.68 -25.05 9.17
C GLN A 136 13.38 -23.99 10.02
N THR A 137 13.38 -22.76 9.52
CA THR A 137 13.94 -21.62 10.23
C THR A 137 12.82 -20.69 10.69
N ARG A 138 12.81 -20.38 11.97
CA ARG A 138 11.92 -19.35 12.52
C ARG A 138 12.51 -17.98 12.25
N SER A 139 11.63 -16.98 12.08
CA SER A 139 12.03 -15.62 11.79
C SER A 139 12.89 -15.04 12.92
N ASN A 140 13.97 -14.36 12.56
CA ASN A 140 14.80 -13.58 13.47
C ASN A 140 14.38 -12.11 13.58
N LYS A 141 13.27 -11.74 12.90
CA LYS A 141 12.74 -10.38 12.92
C LYS A 141 12.10 -10.11 14.28
N CYS A 142 12.45 -8.99 14.88
CA CYS A 142 11.94 -8.54 16.17
C CYS A 142 11.67 -7.04 16.18
N GLN A 143 11.13 -6.52 15.05
CA GLN A 143 10.77 -5.11 14.94
C GLN A 143 9.41 -4.83 15.53
N LEU A 144 9.29 -3.67 16.15
CA LEU A 144 8.05 -3.05 16.54
C LEU A 144 7.58 -2.13 15.41
N LYS A 145 6.48 -2.47 14.74
CA LYS A 145 5.96 -1.71 13.57
C LYS A 145 5.03 -0.58 13.98
N SER A 146 4.29 -0.77 15.07
CA SER A 146 3.36 0.23 15.58
C SER A 146 3.28 0.15 17.09
N PHE A 147 3.14 1.30 17.73
CA PHE A 147 2.93 1.45 19.17
C PHE A 147 1.92 2.55 19.43
N ILE A 148 0.76 2.21 20.00
CA ILE A 148 -0.33 3.14 20.21
C ILE A 148 -0.74 3.09 21.66
N VAL A 149 -0.66 4.23 22.34
CA VAL A 149 -1.02 4.38 23.74
C VAL A 149 -2.48 4.78 23.86
N ASN A 150 -3.22 4.12 24.74
CA ASN A 150 -4.65 4.36 25.04
C ASN A 150 -5.55 4.35 23.77
N GLY A 151 -5.07 3.71 22.69
CA GLY A 151 -5.76 3.53 21.42
C GLY A 151 -5.87 4.79 20.55
N ASP A 152 -5.18 5.89 20.87
CA ASP A 152 -5.22 7.14 20.10
C ASP A 152 -3.87 7.87 19.95
N MET A 153 -2.93 7.66 20.88
CA MET A 153 -1.63 8.29 20.81
C MET A 153 -0.62 7.37 20.12
N THR A 154 -0.19 7.72 18.94
CA THR A 154 0.82 6.96 18.19
C THR A 154 2.23 7.31 18.68
N GLY A 155 2.98 6.28 19.09
CA GLY A 155 4.40 6.39 19.42
C GLY A 155 5.27 6.47 18.17
N VAL A 156 6.18 7.42 18.14
CA VAL A 156 7.17 7.53 17.07
C VAL A 156 8.32 6.57 17.33
N ILE A 157 8.46 5.57 16.48
CA ILE A 157 9.48 4.54 16.61
C ILE A 157 10.74 4.98 15.84
N ASP A 158 11.84 5.09 16.55
CA ASP A 158 13.18 5.18 15.98
C ASP A 158 13.80 3.78 16.02
N GLU A 159 13.76 3.11 14.89
CA GLU A 159 14.23 1.73 14.77
C GLU A 159 15.77 1.61 14.95
N ALA A 160 16.52 2.63 14.57
CA ALA A 160 17.98 2.61 14.71
C ALA A 160 18.43 2.67 16.18
N ASN A 161 17.74 3.49 16.97
CA ASN A 161 18.03 3.68 18.40
C ASN A 161 17.15 2.85 19.33
N LYS A 162 16.16 2.13 18.76
CA LYS A 162 15.17 1.35 19.51
C LYS A 162 14.44 2.21 20.55
N THR A 163 14.03 3.41 20.16
CA THR A 163 13.26 4.32 21.02
C THR A 163 11.87 4.56 20.47
N ILE A 164 10.92 4.75 21.38
CA ILE A 164 9.53 5.09 21.07
C ILE A 164 9.26 6.43 21.74
N SER A 165 9.06 7.47 20.92
CA SER A 165 8.78 8.81 21.43
C SER A 165 7.27 9.03 21.49
N LEU A 166 6.75 9.28 22.67
CA LEU A 166 5.36 9.66 22.91
C LEU A 166 5.28 11.18 23.00
N VAL A 167 4.61 11.77 22.01
CA VAL A 167 4.56 13.22 21.84
C VAL A 167 3.28 13.74 22.46
N THR A 168 3.34 14.14 23.70
CA THR A 168 2.18 14.67 24.41
C THR A 168 2.57 15.50 25.63
N ALA A 169 1.68 16.40 26.02
CA ALA A 169 1.73 17.08 27.30
C ALA A 169 0.89 16.35 28.37
N GLU A 170 0.10 15.34 27.99
CA GLU A 170 -0.79 14.61 28.91
C GLU A 170 -0.02 13.75 29.88
N ASP A 171 -0.66 13.41 31.02
CA ASP A 171 -0.12 12.47 32.00
C ASP A 171 -0.19 11.04 31.45
N LEU A 172 0.94 10.36 31.46
CA LEU A 172 1.11 8.99 31.00
C LEU A 172 1.41 8.01 32.14
N SER A 173 0.95 8.28 33.36
CA SER A 173 1.25 7.47 34.55
C SER A 173 0.55 6.11 34.55
N ALA A 174 -0.58 5.96 33.85
CA ALA A 174 -1.39 4.74 33.81
C ALA A 174 -1.95 4.55 32.40
N CYS A 175 -1.13 4.00 31.51
CA CYS A 175 -1.46 3.84 30.09
C CYS A 175 -1.32 2.38 29.66
N THR A 176 -2.19 1.96 28.74
CA THR A 176 -2.04 0.70 28.01
C THR A 176 -1.51 1.00 26.61
N ALA A 177 -0.93 0.00 25.94
CA ALA A 177 -0.50 0.15 24.57
C ALA A 177 -0.96 -1.02 23.69
N GLU A 178 -1.34 -0.68 22.44
CA GLU A 178 -1.55 -1.63 21.37
C GLU A 178 -0.31 -1.62 20.48
N VAL A 179 0.15 -2.81 20.08
CA VAL A 179 1.39 -2.95 19.32
C VAL A 179 1.19 -3.83 18.10
N VAL A 180 1.91 -3.51 17.05
CA VAL A 180 2.11 -4.38 15.89
C VAL A 180 3.57 -4.76 15.83
N LEU A 181 3.84 -6.06 15.77
CA LEU A 181 5.17 -6.63 15.72
C LEU A 181 5.43 -7.28 14.35
N ASP A 182 6.66 -7.70 14.13
CA ASP A 182 6.92 -8.70 13.09
C ASP A 182 6.12 -9.97 13.36
N ALA A 183 5.83 -10.72 12.30
CA ALA A 183 5.05 -11.93 12.38
C ALA A 183 5.62 -12.91 13.43
N HIS A 184 4.73 -13.43 14.29
CA HIS A 184 5.04 -14.37 15.36
C HIS A 184 6.04 -13.88 16.43
N ALA A 185 6.48 -12.62 16.38
CA ALA A 185 7.25 -12.02 17.46
C ALA A 185 6.37 -11.78 18.68
N THR A 186 6.97 -11.78 19.86
CA THR A 186 6.29 -11.53 21.13
C THR A 186 6.90 -10.33 21.84
N ILE A 187 6.15 -9.69 22.72
CA ILE A 187 6.59 -8.53 23.48
C ILE A 187 6.36 -8.74 24.99
N SER A 188 7.28 -8.27 25.79
CA SER A 188 7.22 -8.34 27.25
C SER A 188 7.84 -7.08 27.86
N PRO A 189 7.24 -6.52 28.95
CA PRO A 189 5.97 -6.94 29.58
C PRO A 189 4.78 -6.79 28.63
N ASN A 190 3.62 -7.29 29.03
CA ASN A 190 2.40 -7.20 28.22
C ASN A 190 1.97 -5.74 28.04
N PRO A 191 1.99 -5.17 26.83
CA PRO A 191 1.67 -3.75 26.63
C PRO A 191 0.19 -3.42 26.89
N ALA A 192 -0.70 -4.41 26.90
CA ALA A 192 -2.12 -4.21 27.22
C ALA A 192 -2.38 -4.04 28.73
N GLU A 193 -1.38 -4.24 29.58
CA GLU A 193 -1.45 -3.89 31.00
C GLU A 193 -1.09 -2.41 31.21
N GLU A 194 -1.50 -1.84 32.34
CA GLU A 194 -1.19 -0.44 32.68
C GLU A 194 0.29 -0.25 32.99
N HIS A 195 0.91 0.73 32.33
CA HIS A 195 2.30 1.12 32.53
C HIS A 195 2.43 2.64 32.68
N ASN A 196 3.49 3.06 33.38
CA ASN A 196 3.87 4.46 33.47
C ASN A 196 4.92 4.81 32.40
N PHE A 197 4.56 5.66 31.45
CA PHE A 197 5.45 6.11 30.38
C PHE A 197 6.01 7.52 30.62
N ASN A 198 5.66 8.23 31.70
CA ASN A 198 6.18 9.58 31.98
C ASN A 198 7.70 9.59 32.17
N ASP A 199 8.25 8.60 32.87
CA ASP A 199 9.65 8.52 33.26
C ASP A 199 10.47 7.57 32.37
N GLY A 200 9.84 7.05 31.33
CA GLY A 200 10.41 6.05 30.45
C GLY A 200 10.07 4.62 30.88
N PHE A 201 9.94 3.74 29.90
CA PHE A 201 9.60 2.33 30.10
C PHE A 201 10.28 1.48 29.02
N GLU A 202 10.55 0.22 29.31
CA GLU A 202 11.21 -0.67 28.35
C GLU A 202 10.37 -1.89 28.03
N PHE A 203 10.24 -2.17 26.75
CA PHE A 203 9.66 -3.40 26.23
C PHE A 203 10.73 -4.21 25.51
N THR A 204 10.70 -5.51 25.69
CA THR A 204 11.55 -6.46 24.96
C THR A 204 10.70 -7.18 23.92
N VAL A 205 11.01 -6.97 22.66
CA VAL A 205 10.45 -7.76 21.55
C VAL A 205 11.35 -8.95 21.29
N THR A 206 10.78 -10.15 21.31
CA THR A 206 11.48 -11.41 21.03
C THR A 206 10.98 -11.96 19.70
N ALA A 207 11.88 -12.24 18.78
CA ALA A 207 11.57 -12.84 17.50
C ALA A 207 10.97 -14.24 17.63
N ASP A 208 10.35 -14.75 16.56
CA ASP A 208 9.75 -16.09 16.52
C ASP A 208 10.78 -17.20 16.84
N ASN A 209 12.07 -17.00 16.52
CA ASN A 209 13.12 -17.96 16.86
C ASN A 209 13.44 -18.04 18.37
N GLY A 210 12.87 -17.16 19.18
CA GLY A 210 13.03 -17.13 20.63
C GLY A 210 14.37 -16.62 21.15
N THR A 211 15.32 -16.35 20.28
CA THR A 211 16.71 -15.95 20.65
C THR A 211 17.01 -14.49 20.35
N ASP A 212 16.60 -14.00 19.18
CA ASP A 212 16.83 -12.62 18.79
C ASP A 212 15.84 -11.70 19.49
N LYS A 213 16.37 -10.61 20.05
CA LYS A 213 15.62 -9.67 20.88
C LYS A 213 16.00 -8.24 20.56
N ALA A 214 15.00 -7.36 20.63
CA ALA A 214 15.19 -5.93 20.59
C ALA A 214 14.54 -5.28 21.82
N VAL A 215 15.25 -4.39 22.50
CA VAL A 215 14.71 -3.63 23.64
C VAL A 215 14.35 -2.24 23.17
N TYR A 216 13.07 -1.90 23.25
CA TYR A 216 12.53 -0.59 22.90
C TYR A 216 12.29 0.21 24.16
N LYS A 217 12.84 1.43 24.20
CA LYS A 217 12.65 2.38 25.29
C LYS A 217 11.58 3.39 24.92
N VAL A 218 10.47 3.36 25.66
CA VAL A 218 9.39 4.37 25.56
C VAL A 218 9.80 5.62 26.31
N MET A 219 9.69 6.78 25.66
CA MET A 219 10.02 8.08 26.25
C MET A 219 8.97 9.10 25.89
N LYS A 220 8.50 9.83 26.89
CA LYS A 220 7.66 11.02 26.70
C LYS A 220 8.52 12.18 26.22
N GLN A 221 8.21 12.74 25.08
CA GLN A 221 8.89 13.92 24.54
C GLN A 221 8.00 14.67 23.55
N VAL A 222 8.38 15.92 23.29
CA VAL A 222 7.77 16.74 22.25
C VAL A 222 8.81 16.94 21.15
N PRO A 223 8.87 16.08 20.11
CA PRO A 223 9.82 16.28 19.02
C PRO A 223 9.45 17.54 18.23
N PRO A 224 10.45 18.25 17.68
CA PRO A 224 10.18 19.35 16.78
C PRO A 224 9.58 18.82 15.47
N LYS A 225 8.63 19.58 14.90
CA LYS A 225 8.16 19.36 13.53
C LYS A 225 9.12 20.02 12.55
N ILE A 226 9.20 19.47 11.33
CA ILE A 226 9.75 20.22 10.19
C ILE A 226 8.84 21.42 9.89
N ASP A 227 9.37 22.43 9.22
CA ASP A 227 8.66 23.69 9.00
C ASP A 227 7.36 23.55 8.21
N ALA A 228 7.34 22.64 7.25
CA ALA A 228 6.16 22.34 6.44
C ALA A 228 6.22 20.94 5.83
N GLY A 229 5.05 20.31 5.68
CA GLY A 229 4.86 19.08 4.95
C GLY A 229 5.33 17.81 5.62
N PHE A 230 5.53 16.79 4.84
CA PHE A 230 5.98 15.46 5.25
C PHE A 230 7.48 15.40 5.44
N ALA A 231 7.96 14.69 6.45
CA ALA A 231 9.38 14.37 6.62
C ALA A 231 9.79 13.36 5.53
N PRO A 232 10.87 13.63 4.77
CA PRO A 232 11.31 12.70 3.72
C PRO A 232 11.65 11.31 4.29
N GLY A 233 11.16 10.26 3.65
CA GLY A 233 11.40 8.87 4.05
C GLY A 233 10.67 8.46 5.33
N SER A 234 9.58 9.14 5.68
CA SER A 234 8.75 8.80 6.84
C SER A 234 7.58 7.88 6.50
N GLU A 235 7.39 7.57 5.23
CA GLU A 235 6.30 6.71 4.76
C GLU A 235 6.46 5.27 5.24
N THR A 236 5.40 4.73 5.80
CA THR A 236 5.31 3.34 6.27
C THR A 236 3.97 2.72 5.93
N GLU A 237 3.97 1.43 5.60
CA GLU A 237 2.75 0.64 5.49
C GLU A 237 2.32 0.19 6.89
N LEU A 238 1.05 0.40 7.21
CA LEU A 238 0.47 -0.03 8.49
C LEU A 238 -0.17 -1.41 8.36
N PHE A 239 -1.01 -1.58 7.34
CA PHE A 239 -1.70 -2.84 7.07
C PHE A 239 -2.16 -2.94 5.62
N VAL A 240 -2.34 -4.18 5.16
CA VAL A 240 -3.03 -4.53 3.92
C VAL A 240 -4.04 -5.63 4.24
N ASN A 241 -5.31 -5.36 4.01
CA ASN A 241 -6.42 -6.29 4.21
C ASN A 241 -6.98 -6.73 2.85
N ASP A 242 -7.26 -8.01 2.74
CA ASP A 242 -7.96 -8.59 1.61
C ASP A 242 -9.48 -8.40 1.79
N LEU A 243 -10.15 -7.78 0.82
CA LEU A 243 -11.60 -7.54 0.88
C LEU A 243 -12.40 -8.83 0.93
N SER A 244 -11.96 -9.88 0.25
CA SER A 244 -12.62 -11.19 0.29
C SER A 244 -12.56 -11.82 1.67
N MET A 245 -11.47 -11.63 2.41
CA MET A 245 -11.33 -12.08 3.80
C MET A 245 -12.24 -11.30 4.76
N LEU A 246 -12.65 -10.09 4.39
CA LEU A 246 -13.63 -9.31 5.13
C LEU A 246 -15.09 -9.70 4.78
N GLY A 247 -15.28 -10.69 3.92
CA GLY A 247 -16.59 -11.12 3.44
C GLY A 247 -17.23 -10.14 2.43
N LEU A 248 -16.43 -9.28 1.82
CA LEU A 248 -16.88 -8.32 0.82
C LEU A 248 -16.73 -8.90 -0.59
N PRO A 249 -17.71 -8.66 -1.48
CA PRO A 249 -17.62 -9.17 -2.85
C PRO A 249 -16.50 -8.47 -3.61
N SER A 250 -15.75 -9.23 -4.36
CA SER A 250 -14.77 -8.71 -5.33
C SER A 250 -15.41 -8.35 -6.68
N ASP A 251 -16.74 -8.17 -6.74
CA ASP A 251 -17.43 -7.81 -7.99
C ASP A 251 -17.15 -6.34 -8.35
N PRO A 252 -16.36 -6.09 -9.42
CA PRO A 252 -15.92 -4.75 -9.76
C PRO A 252 -17.01 -3.89 -10.42
N GLY A 253 -18.17 -4.43 -10.71
CA GLY A 253 -19.19 -3.77 -11.54
C GLY A 253 -20.31 -3.07 -10.80
N THR A 254 -20.58 -3.41 -9.53
CA THR A 254 -21.83 -3.03 -8.84
C THR A 254 -21.65 -2.33 -7.50
N THR A 255 -20.45 -2.26 -6.97
CA THR A 255 -20.18 -1.69 -5.66
C THR A 255 -19.17 -0.55 -5.73
N HIS A 256 -19.46 0.56 -5.07
CA HIS A 256 -18.63 1.74 -5.01
C HIS A 256 -18.02 1.84 -3.60
N PRO A 257 -16.82 1.28 -3.37
CA PRO A 257 -16.19 1.40 -2.06
C PRO A 257 -15.85 2.86 -1.77
N THR A 258 -16.14 3.30 -0.53
CA THR A 258 -15.80 4.64 -0.05
C THR A 258 -15.27 4.60 1.37
N LEU A 259 -14.44 5.57 1.71
CA LEU A 259 -13.71 5.63 2.96
C LEU A 259 -14.07 6.89 3.77
N ALA A 260 -14.04 6.76 5.09
CA ALA A 260 -14.16 7.87 6.02
C ALA A 260 -13.30 7.60 7.28
N ALA A 261 -12.93 8.66 7.99
CA ALA A 261 -12.48 8.55 9.37
C ALA A 261 -13.66 8.80 10.31
N VAL A 262 -13.72 8.11 11.45
CA VAL A 262 -14.73 8.37 12.48
C VAL A 262 -14.07 8.40 13.85
N GLY A 263 -14.30 9.49 14.57
CA GLY A 263 -13.57 9.78 15.78
C GLY A 263 -12.06 9.83 15.53
N LYS A 264 -11.28 9.58 16.58
CA LYS A 264 -9.81 9.64 16.51
C LYS A 264 -9.19 8.33 16.02
N LYS A 265 -9.86 7.20 16.27
CA LYS A 265 -9.28 5.84 16.26
C LYS A 265 -9.59 5.04 15.01
N TYR A 266 -10.68 5.35 14.31
CA TYR A 266 -11.23 4.40 13.35
C TYR A 266 -11.25 4.94 11.92
N VAL A 267 -11.01 4.05 10.98
CA VAL A 267 -11.31 4.21 9.56
C VAL A 267 -12.51 3.35 9.20
N VAL A 268 -13.38 3.87 8.36
CA VAL A 268 -14.63 3.23 7.92
C VAL A 268 -14.53 2.86 6.46
N LEU A 269 -14.90 1.64 6.15
CA LEU A 269 -15.10 1.14 4.80
C LEU A 269 -16.58 0.92 4.54
N ASN A 270 -17.11 1.62 3.55
CA ASN A 270 -18.46 1.47 3.04
C ASN A 270 -18.44 0.89 1.63
N TYR A 271 -19.34 -0.03 1.35
CA TYR A 271 -19.45 -0.68 0.04
C TYR A 271 -20.62 -0.19 -0.80
N SER A 272 -21.35 0.84 -0.31
CA SER A 272 -22.49 1.50 -0.98
C SER A 272 -23.62 0.54 -1.44
N ASN A 273 -23.72 -0.62 -0.83
CA ASN A 273 -24.71 -1.66 -1.14
C ASN A 273 -25.89 -1.68 -0.17
N GLY A 274 -25.95 -0.72 0.77
CA GLY A 274 -26.99 -0.61 1.80
C GLY A 274 -26.70 -1.39 3.08
N SER A 275 -25.67 -2.24 3.11
CA SER A 275 -25.19 -2.84 4.36
C SER A 275 -24.53 -1.80 5.26
N ALA A 276 -24.48 -2.05 6.56
CA ALA A 276 -23.78 -1.18 7.49
C ALA A 276 -22.29 -1.14 7.15
N PRO A 277 -21.68 0.07 7.04
CA PRO A 277 -20.25 0.19 6.85
C PRO A 277 -19.48 -0.46 8.00
N MET A 278 -18.33 -1.05 7.69
CA MET A 278 -17.43 -1.63 8.69
C MET A 278 -16.46 -0.57 9.19
N TYR A 279 -16.10 -0.63 10.48
CA TYR A 279 -15.04 0.23 11.00
C TYR A 279 -13.90 -0.56 11.60
N PHE A 280 -12.69 -0.02 11.42
CA PHE A 280 -11.42 -0.66 11.69
C PHE A 280 -10.52 0.25 12.50
N GLN A 281 -9.63 -0.32 13.30
CA GLN A 281 -8.56 0.45 13.93
C GLN A 281 -7.64 1.06 12.85
N LYS A 282 -7.40 2.37 12.90
CA LYS A 282 -6.62 3.10 11.87
C LYS A 282 -5.22 2.56 11.65
N THR A 283 -4.58 2.07 12.70
CA THR A 283 -3.17 1.72 12.69
C THR A 283 -2.89 0.25 12.44
N THR A 284 -3.88 -0.62 12.68
CA THR A 284 -3.71 -2.08 12.52
C THR A 284 -4.59 -2.68 11.45
N GLY A 285 -5.61 -1.94 10.97
CA GLY A 285 -6.60 -2.49 10.04
C GLY A 285 -7.49 -3.58 10.65
N THR A 286 -7.47 -3.76 11.97
CA THR A 286 -8.31 -4.75 12.65
C THR A 286 -9.77 -4.32 12.61
N LYS A 287 -10.67 -5.18 12.11
CA LYS A 287 -12.12 -4.94 12.15
C LYS A 287 -12.61 -4.91 13.58
N ILE A 288 -13.28 -3.82 13.96
CA ILE A 288 -13.86 -3.64 15.30
C ILE A 288 -15.35 -3.93 15.29
N GLY A 289 -16.06 -3.50 14.24
CA GLY A 289 -17.50 -3.69 14.16
C GLY A 289 -18.13 -3.07 12.93
N GLU A 290 -19.43 -2.83 13.02
CA GLU A 290 -20.24 -2.18 11.98
C GLU A 290 -20.87 -0.90 12.52
N VAL A 291 -20.95 0.11 11.67
CA VAL A 291 -21.52 1.42 12.01
C VAL A 291 -23.01 1.30 12.30
N THR A 292 -23.44 1.87 13.42
CA THR A 292 -24.88 1.97 13.75
C THR A 292 -25.52 3.00 12.84
N LEU A 293 -26.36 2.57 11.89
CA LEU A 293 -26.94 3.45 10.86
C LEU A 293 -28.15 4.26 11.37
N GLY A 294 -28.93 3.71 12.31
CA GLY A 294 -30.19 4.36 12.70
C GLY A 294 -31.13 4.56 11.49
N ALA A 295 -31.44 5.83 11.17
CA ALA A 295 -32.23 6.19 10.00
C ALA A 295 -31.41 6.40 8.71
N ALA A 296 -30.08 6.45 8.81
CA ALA A 296 -29.21 6.64 7.66
C ALA A 296 -29.20 5.41 6.74
N LYS A 297 -29.00 5.64 5.45
CA LYS A 297 -28.87 4.59 4.44
C LYS A 297 -27.49 4.71 3.79
N ALA A 298 -26.69 3.67 3.89
CA ALA A 298 -25.32 3.62 3.33
C ALA A 298 -25.31 3.11 1.87
N THR A 299 -26.27 3.56 1.04
CA THR A 299 -26.33 3.25 -0.39
C THR A 299 -25.54 4.23 -1.26
N GLY A 300 -25.14 5.35 -0.69
CA GLY A 300 -24.22 6.33 -1.27
C GLY A 300 -22.84 6.29 -0.59
N ALA A 301 -22.10 7.38 -0.69
CA ALA A 301 -20.75 7.48 -0.15
C ALA A 301 -20.73 7.73 1.36
N VAL A 302 -19.59 7.37 1.96
CA VAL A 302 -19.13 7.95 3.22
C VAL A 302 -17.92 8.86 2.94
N THR A 303 -17.68 9.82 3.82
CA THR A 303 -16.50 10.68 3.85
C THR A 303 -16.32 11.24 5.26
N SER A 304 -15.24 11.95 5.53
CA SER A 304 -15.04 12.60 6.83
C SER A 304 -14.37 13.96 6.68
N ASP A 305 -14.52 14.77 7.71
CA ASP A 305 -13.74 16.00 7.90
C ASP A 305 -12.36 15.73 8.55
N ASP A 306 -11.62 16.82 8.83
CA ASP A 306 -10.29 16.73 9.46
C ASP A 306 -10.35 16.38 10.95
N CYS A 307 -11.53 16.45 11.57
CA CYS A 307 -11.76 16.26 13.00
C CYS A 307 -12.42 14.90 13.34
N GLY A 308 -12.59 14.01 12.35
CA GLY A 308 -13.20 12.70 12.56
C GLY A 308 -14.73 12.71 12.62
N ASN A 309 -15.39 13.78 12.12
CA ASN A 309 -16.81 13.73 11.88
C ASN A 309 -17.07 13.05 10.53
N MET A 310 -17.67 11.88 10.59
CA MET A 310 -18.02 11.10 9.40
C MET A 310 -19.38 11.54 8.85
N LEU A 311 -19.48 11.63 7.54
CA LEU A 311 -20.73 11.77 6.80
C LEU A 311 -21.10 10.45 6.13
N ILE A 312 -22.40 10.14 6.13
CA ILE A 312 -23.02 9.00 5.45
C ILE A 312 -24.18 9.51 4.61
N CYS A 313 -24.30 9.09 3.35
CA CYS A 313 -25.44 9.43 2.55
C CYS A 313 -26.06 8.23 1.82
N ASN A 314 -27.29 8.41 1.33
CA ASN A 314 -27.89 7.53 0.34
C ASN A 314 -27.48 7.94 -1.07
N LEU A 315 -27.56 7.01 -2.02
CA LEU A 315 -27.63 7.33 -3.43
C LEU A 315 -29.05 7.82 -3.73
N ALA A 316 -29.19 9.02 -4.29
CA ALA A 316 -30.48 9.62 -4.60
C ALA A 316 -30.65 9.76 -6.11
N LYS A 317 -31.69 9.13 -6.66
CA LYS A 317 -32.08 9.28 -8.06
C LYS A 317 -32.65 10.66 -8.32
N ASN A 318 -32.80 11.02 -9.60
CA ASN A 318 -33.46 12.25 -9.96
C ASN A 318 -34.88 12.33 -9.37
N GLY A 319 -35.20 13.44 -8.71
CA GLY A 319 -36.47 13.66 -7.99
C GLY A 319 -36.48 13.12 -6.55
N GLU A 320 -35.51 12.29 -6.15
CA GLU A 320 -35.39 11.79 -4.78
C GLU A 320 -34.59 12.75 -3.88
N LYS A 321 -34.65 12.49 -2.58
CA LYS A 321 -33.92 13.26 -1.58
C LYS A 321 -32.56 12.61 -1.31
N LEU A 322 -31.50 13.38 -1.52
CA LEU A 322 -30.19 13.07 -0.93
C LEU A 322 -30.27 13.49 0.55
N GLU A 323 -30.07 12.52 1.43
CA GLU A 323 -30.02 12.72 2.87
C GLU A 323 -28.60 12.45 3.36
N ILE A 324 -27.98 13.42 4.03
CA ILE A 324 -26.63 13.30 4.58
C ILE A 324 -26.73 13.34 6.10
N TYR A 325 -26.10 12.37 6.74
CA TYR A 325 -26.07 12.19 8.18
C TYR A 325 -24.64 12.33 8.69
N LYS A 326 -24.47 12.85 9.92
CA LYS A 326 -23.18 13.06 10.58
C LYS A 326 -23.09 12.25 11.87
N THR A 327 -21.92 11.65 12.12
CA THR A 327 -21.55 11.07 13.42
C THR A 327 -20.04 11.18 13.64
N ASN A 328 -19.60 11.24 14.90
CA ASN A 328 -18.20 11.10 15.32
C ASN A 328 -17.98 9.84 16.17
N ASP A 329 -19.01 8.99 16.29
CA ASP A 329 -18.98 7.75 17.06
C ASP A 329 -19.69 6.65 16.25
N PRO A 330 -18.97 5.60 15.80
CA PRO A 330 -19.55 4.57 14.94
C PRO A 330 -20.60 3.71 15.64
N THR A 331 -20.65 3.74 16.98
CA THR A 331 -21.60 2.97 17.80
C THR A 331 -22.94 3.70 18.01
N LYS A 332 -23.03 4.97 17.64
CA LYS A 332 -24.23 5.80 17.79
C LYS A 332 -24.89 6.09 16.44
N ALA A 333 -26.21 6.14 16.47
CA ALA A 333 -26.98 6.54 15.29
C ALA A 333 -26.61 7.96 14.84
N PRO A 334 -26.29 8.18 13.55
CA PRO A 334 -25.91 9.48 13.03
C PRO A 334 -27.08 10.45 12.96
N GLU A 335 -26.80 11.74 13.11
CA GLU A 335 -27.76 12.83 13.00
C GLU A 335 -27.91 13.27 11.54
N LYS A 336 -29.15 13.48 11.07
CA LYS A 336 -29.39 14.02 9.75
C LYS A 336 -29.12 15.53 9.72
N ILE A 337 -28.18 15.94 8.86
CA ILE A 337 -27.71 17.34 8.76
C ILE A 337 -28.10 18.01 7.44
N ILE A 338 -28.33 17.27 6.36
CA ILE A 338 -28.70 17.80 5.05
C ILE A 338 -29.85 16.96 4.46
N THR A 339 -30.78 17.65 3.83
CA THR A 339 -31.78 17.07 2.91
C THR A 339 -31.79 17.93 1.64
N TYR A 340 -31.44 17.34 0.50
CA TYR A 340 -31.42 18.01 -0.80
C TYR A 340 -32.25 17.24 -1.81
N THR A 341 -33.16 17.90 -2.50
CA THR A 341 -33.95 17.27 -3.57
C THR A 341 -33.13 17.27 -4.85
N ASN A 342 -32.79 16.09 -5.35
CA ASN A 342 -32.00 15.93 -6.56
C ASN A 342 -32.81 16.31 -7.80
N GLY A 343 -32.44 17.38 -8.48
CA GLY A 343 -33.02 17.84 -9.74
C GLY A 343 -32.05 17.81 -10.93
N LEU A 344 -30.98 17.03 -10.86
CA LEU A 344 -29.89 17.04 -11.84
C LEU A 344 -30.12 16.14 -13.07
N GLY A 345 -31.19 15.32 -13.06
CA GLY A 345 -31.47 14.36 -14.12
C GLY A 345 -30.67 13.05 -14.03
N VAL A 346 -29.71 12.95 -13.11
CA VAL A 346 -28.82 11.81 -12.85
C VAL A 346 -28.74 11.54 -11.35
N ASP A 347 -28.17 10.41 -10.96
CA ASP A 347 -28.01 10.05 -9.55
C ASP A 347 -26.95 10.92 -8.87
N ILE A 348 -27.12 11.20 -7.57
CA ILE A 348 -26.17 11.95 -6.73
C ILE A 348 -25.93 11.23 -5.42
N GLY A 349 -24.74 11.38 -4.85
CA GLY A 349 -24.35 10.78 -3.57
C GLY A 349 -23.39 9.60 -3.70
N ALA A 350 -22.98 9.23 -4.90
CA ALA A 350 -21.94 8.20 -5.10
C ALA A 350 -20.54 8.68 -4.67
N ARG A 351 -20.31 9.99 -4.66
CA ARG A 351 -19.08 10.61 -4.11
C ARG A 351 -19.45 11.79 -3.22
N LEU A 352 -18.82 11.83 -2.06
CA LEU A 352 -18.81 12.95 -1.13
C LEU A 352 -17.38 13.36 -0.82
N HIS A 353 -17.20 14.63 -0.49
CA HIS A 353 -15.95 15.13 0.09
C HIS A 353 -16.25 16.22 1.12
N VAL A 354 -15.40 16.30 2.14
CA VAL A 354 -15.41 17.39 3.12
C VAL A 354 -13.98 17.92 3.25
N TYR A 355 -13.82 19.23 3.19
CA TYR A 355 -12.58 19.90 3.56
C TYR A 355 -12.82 20.82 4.75
N GLY A 356 -12.01 20.73 5.81
CA GLY A 356 -12.11 21.53 7.03
C GLY A 356 -12.83 20.81 8.17
N ASP A 357 -13.42 21.55 9.10
CA ASP A 357 -14.09 21.06 10.30
C ASP A 357 -15.61 21.33 10.22
N LEU A 358 -16.42 20.29 10.26
CA LEU A 358 -17.88 20.38 10.24
C LEU A 358 -18.48 21.07 11.47
N ASN A 359 -17.76 21.19 12.57
CA ASN A 359 -18.16 21.95 13.75
C ASN A 359 -17.68 23.42 13.70
N GLY A 360 -16.76 23.71 12.77
CA GLY A 360 -16.20 25.03 12.49
C GLY A 360 -16.53 25.50 11.08
N ASN A 361 -15.51 25.60 10.24
CA ASN A 361 -15.64 25.95 8.83
C ASN A 361 -15.29 24.76 7.95
N ALA A 362 -16.12 24.48 6.97
CA ALA A 362 -15.90 23.38 6.05
C ALA A 362 -16.63 23.62 4.70
N VAL A 363 -16.21 22.86 3.70
CA VAL A 363 -16.93 22.71 2.44
C VAL A 363 -17.31 21.25 2.24
N ILE A 364 -18.60 20.99 2.11
CA ILE A 364 -19.13 19.68 1.73
C ILE A 364 -19.41 19.71 0.23
N THR A 365 -19.01 18.67 -0.50
CA THR A 365 -19.36 18.47 -1.90
C THR A 365 -19.99 17.11 -2.11
N ALA A 366 -21.04 17.06 -2.95
CA ALA A 366 -21.61 15.82 -3.47
C ALA A 366 -21.56 15.86 -5.00
N THR A 367 -20.95 14.83 -5.57
CA THR A 367 -20.73 14.72 -7.02
C THR A 367 -21.76 13.77 -7.62
N PRO A 368 -22.49 14.19 -8.68
CA PRO A 368 -23.39 13.31 -9.42
C PRO A 368 -22.64 12.29 -10.27
N SER A 369 -23.32 11.22 -10.68
CA SER A 369 -22.72 10.08 -11.36
C SER A 369 -22.38 10.31 -12.84
N ALA A 370 -23.06 11.23 -13.53
CA ALA A 370 -22.97 11.34 -14.99
C ALA A 370 -23.22 12.76 -15.54
N CYS A 371 -22.70 13.79 -14.91
CA CYS A 371 -22.77 15.17 -15.43
C CYS A 371 -21.54 15.96 -15.01
N GLN A 372 -21.48 17.23 -15.36
CA GLN A 372 -20.34 18.10 -15.07
C GLN A 372 -20.62 19.06 -13.90
N ASN A 373 -21.42 18.64 -12.92
CA ASN A 373 -21.84 19.45 -11.80
C ASN A 373 -21.32 18.89 -10.48
N ALA A 374 -21.23 19.74 -9.46
CA ALA A 374 -21.17 19.33 -8.06
C ALA A 374 -22.11 20.21 -7.23
N ILE A 375 -22.79 19.61 -6.28
CA ILE A 375 -23.54 20.35 -5.27
C ILE A 375 -22.58 20.58 -4.10
N ARG A 376 -22.46 21.82 -3.66
CA ARG A 376 -21.65 22.15 -2.49
C ARG A 376 -22.47 22.86 -1.43
N TRP A 377 -22.06 22.69 -0.18
CA TRP A 377 -22.53 23.43 1.00
C TRP A 377 -21.33 24.03 1.70
N ILE A 378 -21.44 25.33 2.02
CA ILE A 378 -20.45 26.03 2.84
C ILE A 378 -20.91 25.95 4.29
N VAL A 379 -20.06 25.40 5.16
CA VAL A 379 -20.26 25.38 6.61
C VAL A 379 -19.51 26.55 7.23
N LYS A 380 -20.19 27.34 8.06
CA LYS A 380 -19.59 28.46 8.82
C LYS A 380 -19.98 28.35 10.27
N ASN A 381 -18.99 28.27 11.16
CA ASN A 381 -19.19 28.10 12.60
C ASN A 381 -20.19 26.94 12.89
N GLY A 382 -20.02 25.80 12.24
CA GLY A 382 -20.86 24.62 12.38
C GLY A 382 -22.25 24.71 11.74
N LYS A 383 -22.57 25.82 11.06
CA LYS A 383 -23.87 26.01 10.39
C LYS A 383 -23.73 25.76 8.89
N ILE A 384 -24.54 24.84 8.38
CA ILE A 384 -24.57 24.48 6.97
C ILE A 384 -25.41 25.51 6.21
N GLY A 385 -24.84 26.10 5.15
CA GLY A 385 -25.50 27.02 4.26
C GLY A 385 -26.39 26.33 3.23
N GLU A 386 -27.03 27.14 2.35
CA GLU A 386 -27.85 26.62 1.26
C GLU A 386 -27.00 25.87 0.21
N PRO A 387 -27.59 24.90 -0.49
CA PRO A 387 -26.90 24.18 -1.55
C PRO A 387 -26.59 25.08 -2.75
N GLU A 388 -25.38 25.01 -3.26
CA GLU A 388 -24.94 25.67 -4.48
C GLU A 388 -24.65 24.65 -5.56
N ASN A 389 -25.28 24.76 -6.73
CA ASN A 389 -24.94 23.95 -7.89
C ASN A 389 -23.78 24.60 -8.64
N LYS A 390 -22.64 23.91 -8.72
CA LYS A 390 -21.43 24.34 -9.44
C LYS A 390 -21.32 23.59 -10.75
N LEU A 391 -21.25 24.32 -11.84
CA LEU A 391 -21.06 23.78 -13.20
C LEU A 391 -19.62 23.99 -13.64
N PHE A 392 -18.93 22.92 -13.95
CA PHE A 392 -17.55 22.92 -14.41
C PHE A 392 -17.50 22.96 -15.95
N ASN A 393 -16.64 23.82 -16.50
CA ASN A 393 -16.46 23.97 -17.96
C ASN A 393 -15.55 22.89 -18.55
N VAL A 394 -15.92 21.64 -18.35
CA VAL A 394 -15.25 20.42 -18.84
C VAL A 394 -16.26 19.52 -19.54
N GLY A 395 -15.81 18.42 -20.13
CA GLY A 395 -16.70 17.37 -20.62
C GLY A 395 -17.47 16.71 -19.45
N ALA A 396 -18.68 16.19 -19.73
CA ALA A 396 -19.41 15.42 -18.74
C ALA A 396 -18.66 14.12 -18.42
N TRP A 397 -18.60 13.77 -17.13
CA TRP A 397 -18.12 12.46 -16.68
C TRP A 397 -19.26 11.44 -16.62
N GLY A 398 -18.96 10.16 -16.67
CA GLY A 398 -19.94 9.09 -16.65
C GLY A 398 -19.53 7.92 -15.74
N GLU A 399 -20.51 7.10 -15.37
CA GLU A 399 -20.29 5.95 -14.49
C GLU A 399 -19.27 4.93 -15.03
N LEU A 400 -19.29 4.71 -16.34
CA LEU A 400 -18.45 3.69 -16.97
C LEU A 400 -16.95 4.05 -16.94
N ASP A 401 -16.65 5.33 -16.92
CA ASP A 401 -15.27 5.86 -16.97
C ASP A 401 -14.79 6.34 -15.57
N GLY A 402 -15.46 5.90 -14.53
CA GLY A 402 -15.26 6.34 -13.15
C GLY A 402 -16.14 7.53 -12.79
N ILE A 403 -16.52 7.61 -11.53
CA ILE A 403 -17.31 8.72 -10.98
C ILE A 403 -16.32 9.77 -10.47
N ALA A 404 -16.37 10.97 -11.06
CA ALA A 404 -15.55 12.08 -10.62
C ALA A 404 -15.76 12.40 -9.14
N LYS A 405 -14.69 12.72 -8.43
CA LYS A 405 -14.74 13.27 -7.08
C LYS A 405 -14.30 14.73 -7.14
N VAL A 406 -15.13 15.62 -6.60
CA VAL A 406 -14.84 17.05 -6.49
C VAL A 406 -14.49 17.38 -5.06
N ALA A 407 -13.28 17.87 -4.83
CA ALA A 407 -12.74 18.21 -3.52
C ALA A 407 -12.43 19.69 -3.43
N SER A 408 -12.96 20.40 -2.42
CA SER A 408 -12.53 21.77 -2.12
C SER A 408 -11.06 21.77 -1.71
N VAL A 409 -10.35 22.85 -2.00
CA VAL A 409 -8.96 23.02 -1.56
C VAL A 409 -8.81 23.94 -0.34
N ASP A 410 -9.91 24.44 0.20
CA ASP A 410 -9.93 25.21 1.43
C ASP A 410 -11.29 25.10 2.14
N GLU A 411 -11.32 25.44 3.42
CA GLU A 411 -12.50 25.39 4.29
C GLU A 411 -13.54 26.47 4.02
N THR A 412 -13.21 27.48 3.19
CA THR A 412 -14.12 28.57 2.84
C THR A 412 -14.78 28.37 1.48
N GLY A 413 -14.25 27.47 0.65
CA GLY A 413 -14.66 27.27 -0.73
C GLY A 413 -14.33 28.42 -1.67
N GLN A 414 -13.43 29.33 -1.27
CA GLN A 414 -13.03 30.48 -2.07
C GLN A 414 -11.80 30.22 -2.94
N LYS A 415 -10.96 29.27 -2.54
CA LYS A 415 -9.75 28.91 -3.30
C LYS A 415 -9.97 27.81 -4.34
N GLY A 416 -11.23 27.49 -4.63
CA GLY A 416 -11.61 26.56 -5.68
C GLY A 416 -11.66 25.10 -5.27
N ALA A 417 -11.61 24.23 -6.28
CA ALA A 417 -11.72 22.78 -6.12
C ALA A 417 -10.80 22.04 -7.07
N VAL A 418 -10.49 20.80 -6.73
CA VAL A 418 -9.84 19.81 -7.60
C VAL A 418 -10.88 18.75 -7.98
N CYS A 419 -10.78 18.26 -9.21
CA CYS A 419 -11.63 17.18 -9.71
C CYS A 419 -10.77 16.20 -10.50
N ASP A 420 -11.04 14.91 -10.35
CA ASP A 420 -10.50 13.83 -11.15
C ASP A 420 -11.59 13.19 -12.00
N TYR A 421 -11.31 12.82 -13.21
CA TYR A 421 -12.16 11.94 -14.02
C TYR A 421 -11.42 11.39 -15.23
N TYR A 422 -12.02 10.39 -15.89
CA TYR A 422 -11.48 9.83 -17.11
C TYR A 422 -11.71 10.81 -18.29
N ALA A 423 -10.62 11.35 -18.82
CA ALA A 423 -10.66 12.26 -19.96
C ALA A 423 -9.45 12.06 -20.87
N GLY A 424 -9.58 12.36 -22.16
CA GLY A 424 -8.49 12.21 -23.12
C GLY A 424 -7.97 10.77 -23.26
N GLY A 425 -8.77 9.77 -22.88
CA GLY A 425 -8.41 8.35 -22.93
C GLY A 425 -7.56 7.88 -21.75
N GLY A 426 -7.65 8.54 -20.59
CA GLY A 426 -6.91 8.16 -19.39
C GLY A 426 -7.27 8.95 -18.14
N CYS A 427 -6.47 8.79 -17.10
CA CYS A 427 -6.61 9.48 -15.83
C CYS A 427 -6.25 10.96 -15.97
N GLN A 428 -7.15 11.85 -15.59
CA GLN A 428 -6.97 13.30 -15.69
C GLN A 428 -7.40 13.99 -14.38
N MET A 429 -6.65 14.99 -13.96
CA MET A 429 -6.98 15.84 -12.82
C MET A 429 -7.01 17.31 -13.24
N TYR A 430 -7.98 18.07 -12.69
CA TYR A 430 -8.18 19.48 -12.95
C TYR A 430 -8.30 20.28 -11.67
N TYR A 431 -7.85 21.53 -11.72
CA TYR A 431 -8.09 22.54 -10.71
C TYR A 431 -8.99 23.65 -11.24
N PHE A 432 -9.94 24.09 -10.45
CA PHE A 432 -10.94 25.12 -10.76
C PHE A 432 -10.86 26.22 -9.70
N ALA A 433 -10.06 27.23 -9.91
CA ALA A 433 -9.87 28.32 -8.94
C ALA A 433 -11.19 29.08 -8.66
N ASP A 434 -12.05 29.17 -9.65
CA ASP A 434 -13.36 29.85 -9.61
C ASP A 434 -14.55 28.88 -9.54
N TRP A 435 -14.30 27.56 -9.36
CA TRP A 435 -15.30 26.49 -9.43
C TRP A 435 -15.98 26.34 -10.81
N ALA A 436 -15.36 26.83 -11.86
CA ALA A 436 -15.91 26.73 -13.22
C ALA A 436 -14.84 26.46 -14.27
N THR A 437 -13.76 27.26 -14.29
CA THR A 437 -12.76 27.23 -15.35
C THR A 437 -11.63 26.26 -15.04
N PRO A 438 -11.39 25.22 -15.87
CA PRO A 438 -10.40 24.22 -15.61
C PRO A 438 -8.97 24.71 -15.86
N THR A 439 -8.06 24.34 -14.99
CA THR A 439 -6.62 24.31 -15.20
C THR A 439 -6.18 22.86 -15.16
N ASN A 440 -5.54 22.35 -16.20
CA ASN A 440 -5.03 20.99 -16.24
C ASN A 440 -3.95 20.81 -15.18
N LEU A 441 -4.06 19.77 -14.41
CA LEU A 441 -3.04 19.30 -13.48
C LEU A 441 -2.31 18.09 -14.10
N VAL A 442 -1.92 17.13 -13.26
CA VAL A 442 -1.28 15.90 -13.74
C VAL A 442 -2.25 15.00 -14.51
N SER A 443 -1.71 14.18 -15.40
CA SER A 443 -2.47 13.22 -16.18
C SER A 443 -1.66 11.98 -16.55
N ASN A 444 -2.38 10.90 -16.81
CA ASN A 444 -1.88 9.73 -17.51
C ASN A 444 -2.82 9.45 -18.68
N PRO A 445 -2.44 9.81 -19.94
CA PRO A 445 -3.28 9.67 -21.11
C PRO A 445 -3.34 8.23 -21.65
N HIS A 446 -3.05 7.22 -20.83
CA HIS A 446 -3.12 5.82 -21.21
C HIS A 446 -4.51 5.25 -20.89
N TRP A 447 -5.20 4.70 -21.89
CA TRP A 447 -6.57 4.17 -21.80
C TRP A 447 -6.80 3.13 -20.70
N GLY A 448 -5.75 2.47 -20.27
CA GLY A 448 -5.80 1.42 -19.23
C GLY A 448 -5.76 1.94 -17.81
N TYR A 449 -5.69 3.26 -17.60
CA TYR A 449 -5.69 3.87 -16.27
C TYR A 449 -6.88 4.79 -16.08
N ASN A 450 -7.60 4.55 -14.98
CA ASN A 450 -8.73 5.37 -14.56
C ASN A 450 -8.43 6.05 -13.22
N PRO A 451 -8.98 7.25 -12.99
CA PRO A 451 -9.01 7.81 -11.65
C PRO A 451 -9.94 6.97 -10.77
N GLY A 452 -9.42 6.48 -9.66
CA GLY A 452 -10.22 5.80 -8.64
C GLY A 452 -10.91 6.78 -7.73
N ALA A 453 -10.15 7.73 -7.23
CA ALA A 453 -10.59 8.88 -6.44
C ALA A 453 -9.43 9.83 -6.15
N ILE A 454 -9.78 11.02 -5.69
CA ILE A 454 -8.85 11.95 -5.03
C ILE A 454 -9.28 12.21 -3.59
N ASP A 455 -8.35 12.68 -2.77
CA ASP A 455 -8.63 13.38 -1.53
C ASP A 455 -7.71 14.59 -1.35
N VAL A 456 -8.18 15.62 -0.65
CA VAL A 456 -7.43 16.86 -0.43
C VAL A 456 -7.44 17.21 1.04
N ARG A 457 -6.26 17.35 1.65
CA ARG A 457 -6.11 17.68 3.08
C ARG A 457 -4.97 18.64 3.33
N GLY A 458 -5.16 19.46 4.37
CA GLY A 458 -4.08 20.22 4.97
C GLY A 458 -3.28 19.37 5.96
N PHE A 459 -1.96 19.53 5.98
CA PHE A 459 -1.08 18.91 6.98
C PHE A 459 0.21 19.71 7.15
N ASN A 460 0.56 20.00 8.39
CA ASN A 460 1.82 20.67 8.74
C ASN A 460 2.19 21.83 7.78
N ASN A 461 1.36 22.87 7.75
CA ASN A 461 1.50 24.07 6.91
C ASN A 461 1.53 23.84 5.39
N SER A 462 1.26 22.61 4.92
CA SER A 462 1.14 22.27 3.51
C SER A 462 -0.25 21.74 3.18
N ARG A 463 -0.56 21.62 1.90
CA ARG A 463 -1.76 20.95 1.41
C ARG A 463 -1.36 19.82 0.48
N TYR A 464 -2.05 18.70 0.58
CA TYR A 464 -1.79 17.52 -0.24
C TYR A 464 -3.02 17.10 -1.03
N ILE A 465 -2.77 16.60 -2.22
CA ILE A 465 -3.72 15.84 -3.01
C ILE A 465 -3.23 14.40 -3.05
N ALA A 466 -4.06 13.47 -2.63
CA ALA A 466 -3.90 12.06 -2.96
C ALA A 466 -4.69 11.76 -4.23
N LEU A 467 -4.08 11.08 -5.18
CA LEU A 467 -4.72 10.54 -6.38
C LEU A 467 -4.56 9.03 -6.39
N PHE A 468 -5.66 8.30 -6.44
CA PHE A 468 -5.64 6.88 -6.74
C PHE A 468 -5.83 6.68 -8.25
N GLU A 469 -4.76 6.32 -8.93
CA GLU A 469 -4.80 5.86 -10.31
C GLU A 469 -4.98 4.35 -10.34
N MET A 470 -6.11 3.88 -10.84
CA MET A 470 -6.39 2.45 -10.97
C MET A 470 -5.85 1.90 -12.29
N GLY A 471 -5.16 0.76 -12.23
CA GLY A 471 -4.91 -0.07 -13.40
C GLY A 471 -6.16 -0.87 -13.75
N TYR A 472 -6.70 -0.64 -14.94
CA TYR A 472 -7.96 -1.28 -15.37
C TYR A 472 -7.81 -2.77 -15.68
N TRP A 473 -6.60 -3.19 -16.04
CA TRP A 473 -6.25 -4.54 -16.43
C TRP A 473 -4.96 -5.00 -15.76
N PRO A 474 -4.97 -5.27 -14.44
CA PRO A 474 -3.76 -5.68 -13.72
C PRO A 474 -3.09 -6.91 -14.31
N SER A 475 -3.88 -7.87 -14.86
CA SER A 475 -3.37 -9.05 -15.56
C SER A 475 -2.52 -8.73 -16.82
N TRP A 476 -2.58 -7.49 -17.31
CA TRP A 476 -1.77 -6.99 -18.43
C TRP A 476 -0.62 -6.10 -17.96
N GLY A 477 -0.33 -6.10 -16.65
CA GLY A 477 0.70 -5.26 -16.04
C GLY A 477 0.29 -3.82 -15.79
N LEU A 478 -1.01 -3.50 -15.90
CA LEU A 478 -1.56 -2.18 -15.56
C LEU A 478 -1.93 -2.15 -14.08
N ASN A 479 -0.93 -1.91 -13.23
CA ASN A 479 -1.09 -1.88 -11.78
C ASN A 479 -1.58 -0.51 -11.29
N GLY A 480 -2.33 -0.49 -10.19
CA GLY A 480 -2.76 0.75 -9.56
C GLY A 480 -1.64 1.44 -8.78
N SER A 481 -1.75 2.74 -8.60
CA SER A 481 -0.82 3.55 -7.80
C SER A 481 -1.53 4.65 -7.04
N ILE A 482 -1.05 4.92 -5.84
CA ILE A 482 -1.41 6.11 -5.07
C ILE A 482 -0.30 7.14 -5.28
N PHE A 483 -0.65 8.34 -5.71
CA PHE A 483 0.25 9.47 -5.84
C PHE A 483 -0.13 10.54 -4.82
N ILE A 484 0.84 11.04 -4.06
CA ILE A 484 0.64 12.13 -3.11
C ILE A 484 1.42 13.35 -3.61
N TYR A 485 0.71 14.43 -3.90
CA TYR A 485 1.29 15.68 -4.40
C TYR A 485 1.21 16.77 -3.34
N ASP A 486 2.26 17.57 -3.23
CA ASP A 486 2.21 18.87 -2.55
C ASP A 486 1.41 19.85 -3.42
N ALA A 487 0.24 20.19 -2.95
CA ALA A 487 -0.70 21.09 -3.59
C ALA A 487 -0.91 22.38 -2.76
N THR A 488 0.10 22.79 -1.99
CA THR A 488 0.11 24.11 -1.31
C THR A 488 -0.13 25.21 -2.34
N ASN A 489 0.46 25.05 -3.53
CA ASN A 489 0.05 25.73 -4.75
C ASN A 489 -0.54 24.70 -5.73
N PRO A 490 -1.87 24.59 -5.88
CA PRO A 490 -2.49 23.58 -6.75
C PRO A 490 -2.00 23.61 -8.20
N THR A 491 -1.70 24.80 -8.74
CA THR A 491 -1.26 24.96 -10.15
C THR A 491 0.17 24.45 -10.38
N ALA A 492 0.93 24.12 -9.35
CA ALA A 492 2.24 23.49 -9.48
C ALA A 492 2.17 21.97 -9.72
N VAL A 493 1.01 21.35 -9.51
CA VAL A 493 0.79 19.90 -9.69
C VAL A 493 0.59 19.62 -11.18
N THR A 494 1.65 19.59 -11.97
CA THR A 494 1.60 19.49 -13.44
C THR A 494 2.47 18.36 -13.98
N GLY A 495 2.25 17.98 -15.23
CA GLY A 495 3.01 16.94 -15.94
C GLY A 495 2.30 15.59 -15.95
N SER A 496 3.06 14.50 -16.01
CA SER A 496 2.51 13.15 -15.86
C SER A 496 2.31 12.80 -14.39
N ASN A 497 1.42 11.85 -14.08
CA ASN A 497 1.13 11.44 -12.71
C ASN A 497 2.40 11.10 -11.93
N SER A 498 3.29 10.28 -12.49
CA SER A 498 4.56 9.89 -11.85
C SER A 498 5.73 10.86 -12.05
N GLY A 499 5.60 11.84 -12.94
CA GLY A 499 6.68 12.76 -13.34
C GLY A 499 6.53 14.19 -12.83
N SER A 500 5.50 14.49 -12.04
CA SER A 500 5.29 15.82 -11.49
C SER A 500 6.38 16.20 -10.47
N SER A 501 6.89 17.43 -10.54
CA SER A 501 7.81 17.97 -9.53
C SER A 501 7.15 18.19 -8.16
N ALA A 502 5.82 18.25 -8.12
CA ALA A 502 5.04 18.34 -6.89
C ALA A 502 4.84 16.97 -6.19
N LEU A 503 5.19 15.87 -6.87
CA LEU A 503 5.05 14.51 -6.33
C LEU A 503 5.96 14.34 -5.10
N LYS A 504 5.37 13.85 -4.01
CA LYS A 504 6.08 13.53 -2.76
C LYS A 504 6.26 12.04 -2.62
N TYR A 505 5.18 11.27 -2.82
CA TYR A 505 5.19 9.82 -2.68
C TYR A 505 4.45 9.16 -3.83
N THR A 506 4.95 7.99 -4.21
CA THR A 506 4.23 7.01 -5.03
C THR A 506 4.16 5.70 -4.27
N TRP A 507 2.97 5.16 -4.17
CA TRP A 507 2.76 3.87 -3.55
C TRP A 507 2.14 2.92 -4.57
N ALA A 508 2.77 1.77 -4.80
CA ALA A 508 2.18 0.73 -5.63
C ALA A 508 1.04 0.07 -4.86
N VAL A 509 -0.12 -0.07 -5.50
CA VAL A 509 -1.25 -0.77 -4.89
C VAL A 509 -0.95 -2.26 -4.86
N THR A 510 -0.99 -2.84 -3.66
CA THR A 510 -0.81 -4.28 -3.46
C THR A 510 -2.11 -5.00 -3.79
N ASP A 511 -2.03 -6.05 -4.60
CA ASP A 511 -3.16 -6.93 -4.84
C ASP A 511 -3.43 -7.79 -3.59
N GLY A 512 -4.72 -7.98 -3.27
CA GLY A 512 -5.12 -8.97 -2.28
C GLY A 512 -4.81 -10.40 -2.74
N THR A 513 -4.84 -11.36 -1.81
CA THR A 513 -4.48 -12.77 -2.09
C THR A 513 -5.35 -13.43 -3.16
N ALA A 514 -6.61 -13.02 -3.31
CA ALA A 514 -7.48 -13.46 -4.40
C ALA A 514 -7.09 -12.89 -5.77
N GLY A 515 -6.11 -11.99 -5.79
CA GLY A 515 -5.65 -11.32 -7.00
C GLY A 515 -6.60 -10.23 -7.49
N ALA A 516 -6.17 -9.52 -8.52
CA ALA A 516 -6.94 -8.44 -9.11
C ALA A 516 -8.02 -8.97 -10.07
N ALA A 517 -9.22 -8.39 -10.01
CA ALA A 517 -10.30 -8.65 -10.96
C ALA A 517 -10.17 -7.73 -12.19
N ALA A 518 -10.41 -8.27 -13.37
CA ALA A 518 -10.42 -7.47 -14.59
C ALA A 518 -11.64 -6.53 -14.65
N GLY A 519 -11.45 -5.30 -15.13
CA GLY A 519 -12.54 -4.35 -15.38
C GLY A 519 -13.12 -3.67 -14.14
N GLY A 520 -12.42 -3.69 -13.01
CA GLY A 520 -12.81 -2.93 -11.81
C GLY A 520 -12.68 -1.43 -12.04
N ARG A 521 -13.68 -0.67 -11.56
CA ARG A 521 -13.83 0.76 -11.90
C ARG A 521 -13.80 1.68 -10.70
N PHE A 522 -13.89 1.11 -9.49
CA PHE A 522 -14.14 1.91 -8.31
C PHE A 522 -13.10 1.64 -7.24
N ALA A 523 -12.54 2.73 -6.76
CA ALA A 523 -11.64 2.77 -5.64
C ALA A 523 -11.93 4.03 -4.82
N ASP A 524 -11.36 4.15 -3.65
CA ASP A 524 -11.32 5.40 -2.91
C ASP A 524 -9.97 5.58 -2.22
N VAL A 525 -9.62 6.83 -1.95
CA VAL A 525 -8.47 7.24 -1.16
C VAL A 525 -8.90 8.28 -0.15
N LEU A 526 -8.36 8.19 1.05
CA LEU A 526 -8.65 9.11 2.16
C LEU A 526 -7.33 9.53 2.81
N LEU A 527 -7.15 10.83 2.95
CA LEU A 527 -6.14 11.45 3.81
C LEU A 527 -6.80 11.84 5.14
N THR A 528 -6.17 11.50 6.26
CA THR A 528 -6.67 11.95 7.57
C THR A 528 -5.49 12.22 8.51
N PRO A 529 -5.35 13.47 9.01
CA PRO A 529 -4.31 13.79 9.97
C PRO A 529 -4.57 13.13 11.33
N SER A 530 -3.51 12.87 12.08
CA SER A 530 -3.64 12.57 13.51
C SER A 530 -4.06 13.82 14.28
N GLU A 531 -4.67 13.63 15.44
CA GLU A 531 -5.15 14.74 16.29
C GLU A 531 -4.01 15.67 16.74
N ASP A 532 -2.86 15.09 17.06
CA ASP A 532 -1.65 15.82 17.44
C ASP A 532 -0.95 16.52 16.26
N GLY A 533 -1.40 16.20 15.02
CA GLY A 533 -0.89 16.75 13.78
C GLY A 533 0.56 16.35 13.46
N TYR A 534 1.05 15.22 14.00
CA TYR A 534 2.36 14.67 13.65
C TYR A 534 2.31 13.69 12.52
N PHE A 535 1.19 12.99 12.34
CA PHE A 535 1.01 11.95 11.34
C PHE A 535 -0.08 12.31 10.34
N MET A 536 0.12 11.91 9.09
CA MET A 536 -0.93 11.83 8.09
C MET A 536 -1.10 10.35 7.74
N TYR A 537 -2.32 9.86 7.90
CA TYR A 537 -2.72 8.53 7.43
C TYR A 537 -3.25 8.63 6.01
N VAL A 538 -2.92 7.64 5.20
CA VAL A 538 -3.41 7.47 3.84
C VAL A 538 -4.09 6.11 3.76
N PHE A 539 -5.41 6.09 3.65
CA PHE A 539 -6.15 4.86 3.45
C PHE A 539 -6.59 4.75 2.01
N TYR A 540 -6.54 3.55 1.47
CA TYR A 540 -7.07 3.29 0.14
C TYR A 540 -7.83 1.98 0.10
N VAL A 541 -8.80 1.90 -0.81
CA VAL A 541 -9.59 0.70 -1.10
C VAL A 541 -9.79 0.56 -2.59
N SER A 542 -9.67 -0.66 -3.09
CA SER A 542 -9.97 -0.99 -4.48
C SER A 542 -10.58 -2.37 -4.58
N ASN A 543 -11.80 -2.45 -5.13
CA ASN A 543 -12.40 -3.73 -5.43
C ASN A 543 -11.70 -4.44 -6.60
N THR A 544 -11.08 -3.70 -7.54
CA THR A 544 -10.24 -4.27 -8.61
C THR A 544 -9.06 -5.05 -8.05
N HIS A 545 -8.36 -4.46 -7.08
CA HIS A 545 -7.17 -5.05 -6.46
C HIS A 545 -7.51 -5.91 -5.23
N ASN A 546 -8.80 -6.07 -4.91
CA ASN A 546 -9.27 -6.83 -3.75
C ASN A 546 -8.58 -6.41 -2.44
N THR A 547 -8.30 -5.11 -2.27
CA THR A 547 -7.47 -4.59 -1.19
C THR A 547 -8.11 -3.41 -0.46
N PHE A 548 -7.88 -3.37 0.85
CA PHE A 548 -8.08 -2.22 1.73
C PHE A 548 -6.83 -2.05 2.59
N ALA A 549 -6.17 -0.92 2.51
CA ALA A 549 -4.88 -0.72 3.15
C ALA A 549 -4.74 0.65 3.83
N GLY A 550 -3.80 0.73 4.75
CA GLY A 550 -3.42 1.94 5.47
C GLY A 550 -1.92 2.19 5.42
N LEU A 551 -1.56 3.44 5.16
CA LEU A 551 -0.20 3.96 5.14
C LEU A 551 -0.12 5.12 6.12
N GLN A 552 1.10 5.45 6.56
CA GLN A 552 1.37 6.56 7.44
C GLN A 552 2.60 7.34 6.97
N THR A 553 2.58 8.64 7.17
CA THR A 553 3.76 9.51 7.06
C THR A 553 3.77 10.48 8.23
N ASP A 554 4.91 11.09 8.54
CA ASP A 554 5.04 12.03 9.65
C ASP A 554 5.65 13.38 9.22
N CYS A 555 5.67 14.35 10.14
CA CYS A 555 6.33 15.64 9.96
C CYS A 555 7.44 15.88 11.00
N ILE A 556 8.02 14.82 11.53
CA ILE A 556 9.01 14.89 12.60
C ILE A 556 10.36 15.30 12.03
N LYS A 557 10.99 16.25 12.69
CA LYS A 557 12.36 16.64 12.39
C LYS A 557 13.31 15.61 13.04
N LYS A 558 13.91 14.77 12.21
CA LYS A 558 14.94 13.80 12.60
C LYS A 558 16.29 14.47 12.76
#